data_fcf3b9d2a1e22a61185548b3bf12026b
#
_entry.id   fcf3b9d2a1e22a61185548b3bf12026b
#
_cell.length_a   1.000
_cell.length_b   1.000
_cell.length_c   1.000
_cell.angle_alpha   90.00
_cell.angle_beta   90.00
_cell.angle_gamma   90.00
#
_symmetry.space_group_name_H-M   'P 1'
#
loop_
_entity.id
_entity.type
_entity.pdbx_description
1 polymer ?
#
loop_
_entity_poly.entity_id
_entity_poly.type
_entity_poly.pdbx_seq_one_letter_code
_entity_poly.pdbx_strand_id
1 'polypeptide(L)'
;VTYDYVADSVHDRLYIRIRGALSARVDLEFRPDPDLEVEPLHSGKGLRAIGTYTGGVNFETRVTVQTDGGFDGQHLTVEQEALLTVDIEVGLDELEDIAQRLTERAIAVDGSFEGWIAPHIARYQEVMNRLELTLDHEDGADLPTDRRIAVYREGGTDLTLLKQYFDFGRYLMYAGSVCAAMPLHLQGKWNDLPNPPWNCDYHDDINTQMNYWPAEQIGMGDAHMALMRYVERMVPSARLTAKRLYGCRGVVMPYSDDLWARSTFGAGGWGIWVGGAPWLAEHFYRHYEYTGDEAYLKEEAYPFLREVCAFFEDYLVEDGKGTLQ
;
A
#
# COMPACT_ATOMS: atom_id res chain seq x y z
N VAL A 1 -11.05 30.42 5.38
CA VAL A 1 -9.83 29.63 5.13
C VAL A 1 -10.24 28.34 4.45
N THR A 2 -9.53 27.98 3.38
CA THR A 2 -9.71 26.71 2.65
C THR A 2 -8.44 25.90 2.73
N TYR A 3 -8.58 24.57 2.72
CA TYR A 3 -7.48 23.62 2.76
C TYR A 3 -7.62 22.65 1.61
N ASP A 4 -6.56 22.46 0.83
CA ASP A 4 -6.46 21.45 -0.19
C ASP A 4 -5.38 20.42 0.24
N TYR A 5 -5.68 19.13 0.17
CA TYR A 5 -4.78 18.06 0.54
C TYR A 5 -4.58 17.13 -0.65
N VAL A 6 -3.35 16.81 -0.98
CA VAL A 6 -3.01 15.84 -2.02
C VAL A 6 -1.91 14.90 -1.55
N ALA A 7 -2.23 13.62 -1.43
CA ALA A 7 -1.23 12.57 -1.23
C ALA A 7 -0.68 12.17 -2.60
N ASP A 8 0.55 12.56 -2.87
CA ASP A 8 1.21 12.36 -4.17
C ASP A 8 1.87 11.00 -4.24
N SER A 9 1.38 10.16 -5.14
CA SER A 9 1.91 8.82 -5.38
C SER A 9 3.20 8.78 -6.21
N VAL A 10 3.58 9.89 -6.81
CA VAL A 10 4.81 9.96 -7.64
C VAL A 10 6.03 10.27 -6.78
N HIS A 11 5.89 11.21 -5.84
CA HIS A 11 6.98 11.64 -4.98
C HIS A 11 6.87 11.11 -3.54
N ASP A 12 5.81 10.32 -3.23
CA ASP A 12 5.54 9.78 -1.90
C ASP A 12 5.49 10.88 -0.83
N ARG A 13 4.61 11.87 -1.05
CA ARG A 13 4.55 13.12 -0.29
C ARG A 13 3.12 13.59 -0.11
N LEU A 14 2.81 14.19 1.04
CA LEU A 14 1.58 14.93 1.23
C LEU A 14 1.81 16.42 0.97
N TYR A 15 1.03 17.00 0.08
CA TYR A 15 0.95 18.44 -0.15
C TYR A 15 -0.28 19.00 0.55
N ILE A 16 -0.10 20.13 1.24
CA ILE A 16 -1.19 20.86 1.89
C ILE A 16 -1.11 22.31 1.42
N ARG A 17 -2.21 22.80 0.86
CA ARG A 17 -2.36 24.23 0.55
C ARG A 17 -3.40 24.84 1.48
N ILE A 18 -3.06 25.97 2.08
CA ILE A 18 -3.93 26.78 2.93
C ILE A 18 -4.14 28.10 2.22
N ARG A 19 -5.40 28.50 1.99
CA ARG A 19 -5.75 29.77 1.38
C ARG A 19 -6.65 30.60 2.29
N GLY A 20 -6.28 31.87 2.45
CA GLY A 20 -6.95 32.85 3.30
C GLY A 20 -6.17 33.16 4.58
N ALA A 21 -6.44 34.31 5.16
CA ALA A 21 -5.72 34.78 6.35
C ALA A 21 -5.89 33.82 7.54
N LEU A 22 -4.78 33.38 8.09
CA LEU A 22 -4.70 32.45 9.22
C LEU A 22 -3.53 32.80 10.13
N SER A 23 -3.75 32.67 11.44
CA SER A 23 -2.66 32.58 12.42
C SER A 23 -2.93 31.35 13.29
N ALA A 24 -2.06 30.37 13.24
CA ALA A 24 -2.26 29.10 13.90
C ALA A 24 -0.94 28.53 14.42
N ARG A 25 -1.02 27.74 15.49
CA ARG A 25 0.06 26.89 15.92
C ARG A 25 0.12 25.63 15.06
N VAL A 26 1.32 25.23 14.68
CA VAL A 26 1.58 24.00 13.94
C VAL A 26 2.43 23.09 14.83
N ASP A 27 1.90 21.93 15.14
CA ASP A 27 2.60 20.91 15.92
C ASP A 27 2.62 19.59 15.15
N LEU A 28 3.69 18.82 15.31
CA LEU A 28 3.71 17.41 14.94
C LEU A 28 3.28 16.62 16.17
N GLU A 29 2.12 15.98 16.07
CA GLU A 29 1.63 15.07 17.08
C GLU A 29 1.83 13.64 16.59
N PHE A 30 2.64 12.89 17.32
CA PHE A 30 2.77 11.46 17.13
C PHE A 30 1.85 10.78 18.13
N ARG A 31 1.03 9.83 17.66
CA ARG A 31 0.33 8.94 18.58
C ARG A 31 1.35 7.95 19.09
N PRO A 32 1.79 8.06 20.37
CA PRO A 32 2.87 7.27 20.85
C PRO A 32 2.42 5.81 20.95
N ASP A 33 3.17 4.94 20.29
CA ASP A 33 3.41 3.62 20.83
C ASP A 33 4.25 3.81 22.09
N PRO A 34 3.96 3.17 23.24
CA PRO A 34 4.74 3.32 24.47
C PRO A 34 6.23 3.03 24.30
N ASP A 35 6.61 2.39 23.21
CA ASP A 35 7.99 2.03 22.88
C ASP A 35 8.65 2.96 21.84
N LEU A 36 8.00 4.08 21.50
CA LEU A 36 8.48 5.02 20.50
C LEU A 36 9.34 6.12 21.13
N GLU A 37 10.58 6.23 20.69
CA GLU A 37 11.45 7.40 20.97
C GLU A 37 11.35 8.41 19.84
N VAL A 38 10.89 9.63 20.14
CA VAL A 38 10.74 10.72 19.16
C VAL A 38 11.40 11.99 19.69
N GLU A 39 12.27 12.55 18.90
CA GLU A 39 12.87 13.86 19.15
C GLU A 39 12.36 14.87 18.11
N PRO A 40 11.37 15.71 18.42
CA PRO A 40 10.94 16.77 17.52
C PRO A 40 12.00 17.86 17.40
N LEU A 41 12.38 18.17 16.18
CA LEU A 41 13.32 19.23 15.88
C LEU A 41 12.62 20.33 15.07
N HIS A 42 12.76 21.57 15.52
CA HIS A 42 12.20 22.73 14.85
C HIS A 42 13.27 23.47 14.04
N SER A 43 12.93 23.89 12.85
CA SER A 43 13.77 24.79 12.03
C SER A 43 12.92 25.98 11.58
N GLY A 44 13.55 27.10 11.30
CA GLY A 44 12.84 28.32 10.85
C GLY A 44 12.10 28.17 9.49
N LYS A 45 12.15 26.99 8.86
CA LYS A 45 11.47 26.70 7.58
C LYS A 45 10.59 25.45 7.64
N GLY A 46 10.46 24.82 8.80
CA GLY A 46 9.68 23.60 8.94
C GLY A 46 9.86 22.92 10.27
N LEU A 47 9.32 21.72 10.35
CA LEU A 47 9.37 20.82 11.49
C LEU A 47 10.04 19.51 11.07
N ARG A 48 10.78 18.91 11.99
CA ARG A 48 11.39 17.60 11.79
C ARG A 48 11.15 16.75 13.02
N ALA A 49 10.88 15.48 12.82
CA ALA A 49 10.88 14.49 13.90
C ALA A 49 11.60 13.23 13.42
N ILE A 50 12.37 12.65 14.30
CA ILE A 50 13.05 11.37 14.11
C ILE A 50 12.73 10.46 15.27
N GLY A 51 12.70 9.16 15.01
CA GLY A 51 12.42 8.19 16.06
C GLY A 51 12.73 6.77 15.64
N THR A 52 12.70 5.90 16.65
CA THR A 52 12.88 4.46 16.48
C THR A 52 11.76 3.74 17.22
N TYR A 53 11.07 2.85 16.52
CA TYR A 53 10.13 1.92 17.15
C TYR A 53 10.89 0.78 17.84
N THR A 54 10.33 0.25 18.92
CA THR A 54 10.82 -1.00 19.51
C THR A 54 10.86 -2.10 18.44
N GLY A 55 12.02 -2.68 18.25
CA GLY A 55 12.25 -3.63 17.15
C GLY A 55 13.12 -3.08 16.01
N GLY A 56 13.57 -1.81 16.13
CA GLY A 56 14.62 -1.25 15.27
C GLY A 56 14.11 -0.66 13.95
N VAL A 57 12.81 -0.35 13.83
CA VAL A 57 12.30 0.39 12.68
C VAL A 57 12.51 1.88 12.92
N ASN A 58 13.38 2.48 12.12
CA ASN A 58 13.68 3.90 12.18
C ASN A 58 12.77 4.71 11.27
N PHE A 59 12.49 5.95 11.63
CA PHE A 59 11.75 6.87 10.76
C PHE A 59 12.23 8.31 10.90
N GLU A 60 12.00 9.08 9.85
CA GLU A 60 12.07 10.54 9.90
C GLU A 60 10.85 11.13 9.20
N THR A 61 10.27 12.16 9.81
CA THR A 61 9.20 12.98 9.23
C THR A 61 9.68 14.41 9.10
N ARG A 62 9.44 15.04 7.96
CA ARG A 62 9.71 16.47 7.71
C ARG A 62 8.46 17.17 7.23
N VAL A 63 8.18 18.34 7.81
CA VAL A 63 7.20 19.29 7.30
C VAL A 63 7.94 20.52 6.84
N THR A 64 7.85 20.84 5.55
CA THR A 64 8.41 22.10 5.01
C THR A 64 7.28 23.10 4.84
N VAL A 65 7.52 24.36 5.18
CA VAL A 65 6.53 25.43 5.14
C VAL A 65 7.01 26.53 4.21
N GLN A 66 6.17 26.91 3.24
CA GLN A 66 6.28 28.11 2.43
C GLN A 66 5.04 28.96 2.67
N THR A 67 5.19 30.22 2.99
CA THR A 67 4.07 31.13 3.30
C THR A 67 4.41 32.55 2.88
N ASP A 68 3.39 33.30 2.49
CA ASP A 68 3.46 34.75 2.25
C ASP A 68 3.43 35.60 3.55
N GLY A 69 3.14 34.95 4.69
CA GLY A 69 3.22 35.53 6.02
C GLY A 69 4.52 35.17 6.75
N GLY A 70 4.44 34.47 7.87
CA GLY A 70 5.59 34.10 8.70
C GLY A 70 5.47 32.70 9.28
N PHE A 71 6.63 32.08 9.51
CA PHE A 71 6.74 30.84 10.28
C PHE A 71 7.99 30.87 11.16
N ASP A 72 7.82 30.67 12.47
CA ASP A 72 8.92 30.74 13.46
C ASP A 72 9.35 29.37 14.00
N GLY A 73 8.84 28.30 13.42
CA GLY A 73 9.08 26.92 13.89
C GLY A 73 7.89 26.34 14.69
N GLN A 74 6.94 27.18 15.09
CA GLN A 74 5.73 26.77 15.81
C GLN A 74 4.48 27.52 15.35
N HIS A 75 4.59 28.82 15.06
CA HIS A 75 3.46 29.64 14.64
C HIS A 75 3.55 29.93 13.15
N LEU A 76 2.47 29.57 12.45
CA LEU A 76 2.28 29.86 11.04
C LEU A 76 1.31 31.06 10.92
N THR A 77 1.76 32.08 10.22
CA THR A 77 0.90 33.17 9.77
C THR A 77 0.80 33.10 8.25
N VAL A 78 -0.42 33.15 7.75
CA VAL A 78 -0.75 33.15 6.32
C VAL A 78 -1.51 34.43 6.04
N GLU A 79 -1.08 35.19 5.04
CA GLU A 79 -1.83 36.37 4.56
C GLU A 79 -2.82 35.98 3.46
N GLN A 80 -2.37 35.24 2.44
CA GLN A 80 -3.19 34.76 1.33
C GLN A 80 -3.01 33.25 1.13
N GLU A 81 -1.76 32.74 1.08
CA GLU A 81 -1.47 31.34 0.81
C GLU A 81 -0.27 30.82 1.61
N ALA A 82 -0.39 29.60 2.07
CA ALA A 82 0.73 28.79 2.51
C ALA A 82 0.70 27.40 1.86
N LEU A 83 1.89 26.90 1.56
CA LEU A 83 2.10 25.55 1.02
C LEU A 83 2.96 24.76 2.01
N LEU A 84 2.48 23.60 2.39
CA LEU A 84 3.22 22.69 3.25
C LEU A 84 3.45 21.38 2.50
N THR A 85 4.62 20.80 2.71
CA THR A 85 4.90 19.41 2.31
C THR A 85 5.17 18.58 3.55
N VAL A 86 4.66 17.35 3.55
CA VAL A 86 4.97 16.36 4.58
C VAL A 86 5.62 15.17 3.90
N ASP A 87 6.85 14.90 4.28
CA ASP A 87 7.66 13.76 3.84
C ASP A 87 7.87 12.81 5.01
N ILE A 88 7.75 11.51 4.74
CA ILE A 88 8.02 10.45 5.71
C ILE A 88 8.92 9.42 5.05
N GLU A 89 9.95 9.00 5.76
CA GLU A 89 10.77 7.85 5.40
C GLU A 89 10.82 6.88 6.58
N VAL A 90 10.72 5.59 6.28
CA VAL A 90 10.69 4.52 7.27
C VAL A 90 11.56 3.37 6.78
N GLY A 91 12.33 2.76 7.67
CA GLY A 91 13.16 1.61 7.29
C GLY A 91 13.87 0.95 8.47
N LEU A 92 14.65 -0.08 8.15
CA LEU A 92 15.57 -0.74 9.08
C LEU A 92 17.00 -0.18 8.99
N ASP A 93 17.21 0.73 8.04
CA ASP A 93 18.51 1.37 7.83
C ASP A 93 18.81 2.31 8.99
N GLU A 94 20.08 2.72 9.10
CA GLU A 94 20.49 3.73 10.08
C GLU A 94 19.76 5.05 9.84
N LEU A 95 19.58 5.84 10.91
CA LEU A 95 18.85 7.11 10.83
C LEU A 95 19.50 8.10 9.84
N GLU A 96 20.82 8.04 9.67
CA GLU A 96 21.55 8.86 8.70
C GLU A 96 21.14 8.54 7.25
N ASP A 97 20.96 7.27 6.92
CA ASP A 97 20.56 6.83 5.57
C ASP A 97 19.10 7.24 5.28
N ILE A 98 18.22 7.13 6.27
CA ILE A 98 16.84 7.61 6.20
C ILE A 98 16.80 9.12 5.98
N ALA A 99 17.59 9.88 6.76
CA ALA A 99 17.71 11.33 6.64
C ALA A 99 18.26 11.76 5.28
N GLN A 100 19.19 11.00 4.71
CA GLN A 100 19.74 11.26 3.39
C GLN A 100 18.68 11.08 2.30
N ARG A 101 17.93 9.98 2.31
CA ARG A 101 16.85 9.74 1.33
C ARG A 101 15.79 10.85 1.36
N LEU A 102 15.38 11.31 2.54
CA LEU A 102 14.46 12.44 2.66
C LEU A 102 15.08 13.74 2.12
N THR A 103 16.37 13.95 2.33
CA THR A 103 17.06 15.14 1.82
C THR A 103 17.12 15.15 0.29
N GLU A 104 17.38 14.01 -0.32
CA GLU A 104 17.39 13.83 -1.77
C GLU A 104 16.01 14.08 -2.39
N ARG A 105 14.94 13.63 -1.73
CA ARG A 105 13.56 13.92 -2.14
C ARG A 105 13.18 15.41 -1.97
N ALA A 106 13.65 16.06 -0.92
CA ALA A 106 13.29 17.44 -0.60
C ALA A 106 13.83 18.49 -1.60
N ILE A 107 14.89 18.18 -2.34
CA ILE A 107 15.52 19.08 -3.32
C ILE A 107 14.57 19.45 -4.48
N ALA A 108 13.49 18.71 -4.68
CA ALA A 108 12.54 18.89 -5.79
C ALA A 108 11.36 19.83 -5.50
N VAL A 109 11.35 20.57 -4.36
CA VAL A 109 10.16 21.31 -3.89
C VAL A 109 10.26 22.81 -4.22
N ASP A 110 10.58 23.16 -5.47
CA ASP A 110 10.49 24.54 -5.92
C ASP A 110 9.35 24.68 -6.95
N GLY A 111 8.37 25.53 -6.70
CA GLY A 111 7.27 25.76 -7.62
C GLY A 111 5.92 26.09 -6.98
N SER A 112 4.85 26.00 -7.77
CA SER A 112 3.47 26.19 -7.35
C SER A 112 2.81 24.88 -6.97
N PHE A 113 1.74 24.95 -6.18
CA PHE A 113 0.92 23.77 -5.82
C PHE A 113 0.44 23.00 -7.06
N GLU A 114 -0.04 23.71 -8.08
CA GLU A 114 -0.48 23.12 -9.34
C GLU A 114 0.65 22.39 -10.06
N GLY A 115 1.86 22.94 -10.04
CA GLY A 115 3.06 22.31 -10.60
C GLY A 115 3.44 21.02 -9.85
N TRP A 116 3.29 21.02 -8.53
CA TRP A 116 3.60 19.85 -7.70
C TRP A 116 2.63 18.69 -7.94
N ILE A 117 1.33 18.99 -8.04
CA ILE A 117 0.32 17.94 -8.19
C ILE A 117 0.13 17.46 -9.62
N ALA A 118 0.64 18.17 -10.63
CA ALA A 118 0.44 17.82 -12.03
C ALA A 118 0.96 16.41 -12.39
N PRO A 119 2.15 15.97 -11.95
CA PRO A 119 2.62 14.59 -12.20
C PRO A 119 1.71 13.54 -11.55
N HIS A 120 1.23 13.79 -10.34
CA HIS A 120 0.30 12.91 -9.65
C HIS A 120 -1.02 12.78 -10.41
N ILE A 121 -1.61 13.91 -10.86
CA ILE A 121 -2.84 13.92 -11.64
C ILE A 121 -2.65 13.13 -12.95
N ALA A 122 -1.55 13.37 -13.66
CA ALA A 122 -1.25 12.68 -14.90
C ALA A 122 -1.13 11.16 -14.70
N ARG A 123 -0.42 10.72 -13.65
CA ARG A 123 -0.28 9.30 -13.31
C ARG A 123 -1.59 8.67 -12.89
N TYR A 124 -2.38 9.38 -12.07
CA TYR A 124 -3.71 8.93 -11.68
C TYR A 124 -4.62 8.72 -12.90
N GLN A 125 -4.67 9.72 -13.79
CA GLN A 125 -5.49 9.66 -15.01
C GLN A 125 -5.04 8.55 -15.96
N GLU A 126 -3.74 8.35 -16.12
CA GLU A 126 -3.19 7.27 -16.95
C GLU A 126 -3.75 5.90 -16.54
N VAL A 127 -3.84 5.64 -15.23
CA VAL A 127 -4.33 4.36 -14.71
C VAL A 127 -5.85 4.30 -14.66
N MET A 128 -6.49 5.34 -14.11
CA MET A 128 -7.95 5.33 -13.91
C MET A 128 -8.74 5.40 -15.22
N ASN A 129 -8.19 6.03 -16.27
CA ASN A 129 -8.84 6.13 -17.57
C ASN A 129 -8.73 4.84 -18.42
N ARG A 130 -8.02 3.82 -17.96
CA ARG A 130 -7.93 2.52 -18.67
C ARG A 130 -9.27 1.78 -18.71
N LEU A 131 -10.17 2.11 -17.78
CA LEU A 131 -11.50 1.51 -17.71
C LEU A 131 -12.51 2.52 -17.18
N GLU A 132 -13.68 2.57 -17.81
CA GLU A 132 -14.83 3.33 -17.38
C GLU A 132 -16.04 2.41 -17.22
N LEU A 133 -16.73 2.53 -16.07
CA LEU A 133 -18.03 1.92 -15.84
C LEU A 133 -19.12 2.98 -16.11
N THR A 134 -19.95 2.76 -17.12
CA THR A 134 -21.12 3.60 -17.41
C THR A 134 -22.39 2.86 -16.99
N LEU A 135 -23.20 3.50 -16.17
CA LEU A 135 -24.53 3.02 -15.76
C LEU A 135 -25.53 4.08 -16.19
N ASP A 136 -26.52 3.69 -16.99
CA ASP A 136 -27.49 4.59 -17.63
C ASP A 136 -28.51 5.14 -16.62
N HIS A 137 -28.06 5.94 -15.65
CA HIS A 137 -28.95 6.63 -14.72
C HIS A 137 -28.27 7.76 -13.96
N GLU A 138 -28.97 8.87 -13.74
CA GLU A 138 -28.50 10.05 -13.00
C GLU A 138 -29.32 10.27 -11.73
N ASP A 139 -29.29 9.33 -10.80
CA ASP A 139 -30.01 9.47 -9.52
C ASP A 139 -29.09 9.94 -8.38
N GLY A 140 -29.65 10.76 -7.49
CA GLY A 140 -29.13 11.03 -6.17
C GLY A 140 -27.84 11.86 -6.07
N ALA A 141 -27.34 12.39 -7.21
CA ALA A 141 -26.07 13.13 -7.24
C ALA A 141 -25.99 14.35 -6.32
N ASP A 142 -27.13 14.97 -6.00
CA ASP A 142 -27.21 16.19 -5.16
C ASP A 142 -27.20 15.91 -3.66
N LEU A 143 -27.26 14.67 -3.24
CA LEU A 143 -27.25 14.31 -1.82
C LEU A 143 -25.84 13.92 -1.34
N PRO A 144 -25.47 14.27 -0.10
CA PRO A 144 -24.26 13.74 0.52
C PRO A 144 -24.25 12.21 0.54
N THR A 145 -23.05 11.60 0.41
CA THR A 145 -22.89 10.14 0.27
C THR A 145 -23.52 9.35 1.42
N ASP A 146 -23.43 9.83 2.66
CA ASP A 146 -24.06 9.20 3.82
C ASP A 146 -25.58 9.12 3.69
N ARG A 147 -26.22 10.15 3.14
CA ARG A 147 -27.66 10.18 2.86
C ARG A 147 -28.02 9.24 1.72
N ARG A 148 -27.22 9.21 0.66
CA ARG A 148 -27.42 8.30 -0.46
C ARG A 148 -27.34 6.83 0.01
N ILE A 149 -26.37 6.49 0.86
CA ILE A 149 -26.23 5.16 1.46
C ILE A 149 -27.46 4.83 2.33
N ALA A 150 -27.99 5.77 3.11
CA ALA A 150 -29.19 5.55 3.92
C ALA A 150 -30.40 5.21 3.04
N VAL A 151 -30.67 6.01 1.99
CA VAL A 151 -31.75 5.76 1.03
C VAL A 151 -31.61 4.40 0.33
N TYR A 152 -30.38 4.04 -0.08
CA TYR A 152 -30.10 2.75 -0.70
C TYR A 152 -30.40 1.57 0.24
N ARG A 153 -30.03 1.69 1.52
CA ARG A 153 -30.33 0.66 2.55
C ARG A 153 -31.83 0.48 2.81
N GLU A 154 -32.63 1.50 2.60
CA GLU A 154 -34.10 1.45 2.70
C GLU A 154 -34.78 0.90 1.44
N GLY A 155 -34.02 0.42 0.48
CA GLY A 155 -34.51 -0.20 -0.74
C GLY A 155 -34.63 0.74 -1.94
N GLY A 156 -34.07 1.95 -1.85
CA GLY A 156 -33.94 2.86 -2.98
C GLY A 156 -32.90 2.37 -4.00
N THR A 157 -33.01 2.84 -5.24
CA THR A 157 -32.02 2.60 -6.29
C THR A 157 -31.16 3.84 -6.49
N ASP A 158 -29.85 3.67 -6.54
CA ASP A 158 -28.90 4.74 -6.86
C ASP A 158 -27.71 4.16 -7.63
N LEU A 159 -27.79 4.19 -8.96
CA LEU A 159 -26.77 3.64 -9.83
C LEU A 159 -25.50 4.49 -9.86
N THR A 160 -25.61 5.80 -9.66
CA THR A 160 -24.44 6.67 -9.54
C THR A 160 -23.67 6.41 -8.24
N LEU A 161 -24.34 5.99 -7.16
CA LEU A 161 -23.65 5.55 -5.94
C LEU A 161 -22.91 4.23 -6.18
N LEU A 162 -23.48 3.29 -6.94
CA LEU A 162 -22.79 2.06 -7.30
C LEU A 162 -21.56 2.31 -8.16
N LYS A 163 -21.66 3.22 -9.15
CA LYS A 163 -20.50 3.65 -9.93
C LYS A 163 -19.43 4.28 -9.04
N GLN A 164 -19.82 5.18 -8.15
CA GLN A 164 -18.89 5.81 -7.20
C GLN A 164 -18.21 4.78 -6.29
N TYR A 165 -18.94 3.77 -5.82
CA TYR A 165 -18.39 2.69 -5.02
C TYR A 165 -17.37 1.85 -5.80
N PHE A 166 -17.67 1.53 -7.07
CA PHE A 166 -16.73 0.85 -7.96
C PHE A 166 -15.47 1.66 -8.19
N ASP A 167 -15.60 2.95 -8.55
CA ASP A 167 -14.45 3.83 -8.79
C ASP A 167 -13.62 4.05 -7.51
N PHE A 168 -14.28 4.09 -6.34
CA PHE A 168 -13.59 4.19 -5.05
C PHE A 168 -12.80 2.92 -4.73
N GLY A 169 -13.33 1.72 -5.01
CA GLY A 169 -12.58 0.46 -4.88
C GLY A 169 -11.33 0.44 -5.77
N ARG A 170 -11.46 0.92 -7.02
CA ARG A 170 -10.31 1.10 -7.92
C ARG A 170 -9.29 2.10 -7.37
N TYR A 171 -9.77 3.23 -6.84
CA TYR A 171 -8.90 4.21 -6.20
C TYR A 171 -8.11 3.62 -5.02
N LEU A 172 -8.75 2.82 -4.16
CA LEU A 172 -8.07 2.17 -3.03
C LEU A 172 -6.96 1.21 -3.51
N MET A 173 -7.21 0.44 -4.55
CA MET A 173 -6.20 -0.42 -5.17
C MET A 173 -5.05 0.41 -5.78
N TYR A 174 -5.38 1.47 -6.53
CA TYR A 174 -4.40 2.39 -7.07
C TYR A 174 -3.51 3.00 -5.98
N ALA A 175 -4.13 3.63 -4.98
CA ALA A 175 -3.42 4.34 -3.91
C ALA A 175 -2.55 3.40 -3.05
N GLY A 176 -3.00 2.16 -2.87
CA GLY A 176 -2.29 1.19 -2.03
C GLY A 176 -1.26 0.32 -2.74
N SER A 177 -1.24 0.28 -4.08
CA SER A 177 -0.42 -0.70 -4.81
C SER A 177 0.37 -0.16 -5.98
N VAL A 178 -0.18 0.76 -6.80
CA VAL A 178 0.45 1.12 -8.09
C VAL A 178 1.85 1.71 -7.95
N CYS A 179 2.05 2.58 -6.99
CA CYS A 179 3.37 3.19 -6.72
C CYS A 179 4.00 2.67 -5.41
N ALA A 180 3.45 1.60 -4.85
CA ALA A 180 3.87 1.09 -3.56
C ALA A 180 4.89 -0.05 -3.67
N ALA A 181 5.84 -0.08 -2.75
CA ALA A 181 6.80 -1.18 -2.62
C ALA A 181 6.17 -2.47 -2.08
N MET A 182 5.03 -2.35 -1.39
CA MET A 182 4.34 -3.44 -0.71
C MET A 182 2.89 -3.55 -1.20
N PRO A 183 2.32 -4.76 -1.28
CA PRO A 183 0.93 -4.95 -1.64
C PRO A 183 -0.03 -4.51 -0.52
N LEU A 184 -1.33 -4.60 -0.79
CA LEU A 184 -2.38 -4.41 0.19
C LEU A 184 -2.41 -5.58 1.19
N HIS A 185 -2.45 -5.26 2.49
CA HIS A 185 -2.65 -6.22 3.57
C HIS A 185 -4.15 -6.32 3.96
N LEU A 186 -4.47 -6.97 5.08
CA LEU A 186 -5.86 -7.20 5.54
C LEU A 186 -6.77 -5.96 5.57
N GLN A 187 -6.21 -4.78 5.88
CA GLN A 187 -6.95 -3.52 5.93
C GLN A 187 -6.56 -2.56 4.79
N GLY A 188 -6.08 -3.10 3.67
CA GLY A 188 -5.47 -2.29 2.63
C GLY A 188 -4.17 -1.68 3.13
N LYS A 189 -4.16 -0.37 3.38
CA LYS A 189 -3.10 0.37 4.10
C LYS A 189 -3.70 1.40 5.06
N TRP A 190 -5.00 1.34 5.24
CA TRP A 190 -5.78 2.30 6.05
C TRP A 190 -6.00 1.74 7.45
N ASN A 191 -4.97 1.80 8.26
CA ASN A 191 -5.01 1.46 9.68
C ASN A 191 -4.32 2.56 10.50
N ASP A 192 -4.97 3.00 11.56
CA ASP A 192 -4.46 4.00 12.50
C ASP A 192 -4.29 3.43 13.94
N LEU A 193 -4.43 2.11 14.09
CA LEU A 193 -4.30 1.46 15.39
C LEU A 193 -2.89 0.90 15.57
N PRO A 194 -2.21 1.18 16.70
CA PRO A 194 -0.92 0.56 17.02
C PRO A 194 -1.00 -0.97 17.13
N ASN A 195 -2.12 -1.48 17.61
CA ASN A 195 -2.41 -2.92 17.73
C ASN A 195 -3.66 -3.25 16.91
N PRO A 196 -3.55 -3.37 15.58
CA PRO A 196 -4.69 -3.61 14.73
C PRO A 196 -5.21 -5.04 14.86
N PRO A 197 -6.49 -5.28 14.52
CA PRO A 197 -7.00 -6.64 14.38
C PRO A 197 -6.15 -7.46 13.42
N TRP A 198 -5.82 -8.70 13.83
CA TRP A 198 -5.01 -9.64 13.03
C TRP A 198 -3.64 -9.07 12.62
N ASN A 199 -3.08 -8.15 13.40
CA ASN A 199 -1.80 -7.45 13.17
C ASN A 199 -1.68 -6.72 11.83
N CYS A 200 -2.77 -6.58 11.06
CA CYS A 200 -2.74 -6.16 9.65
C CYS A 200 -1.77 -6.97 8.78
N ASP A 201 -1.62 -8.26 9.07
CA ASP A 201 -0.74 -9.15 8.33
C ASP A 201 -1.23 -9.40 6.89
N TYR A 202 -0.40 -10.04 6.08
CA TYR A 202 -0.79 -10.63 4.80
C TYR A 202 -1.32 -12.03 5.07
N HIS A 203 -2.56 -12.29 4.68
CA HIS A 203 -3.20 -13.58 4.86
C HIS A 203 -3.36 -14.27 3.50
N ASP A 204 -2.52 -15.26 3.26
CA ASP A 204 -2.40 -15.97 1.99
C ASP A 204 -3.32 -17.19 1.88
N ASP A 205 -4.25 -17.32 2.82
CA ASP A 205 -5.29 -18.34 2.79
C ASP A 205 -6.58 -17.87 2.08
N ILE A 206 -6.70 -16.58 1.78
CA ILE A 206 -7.74 -16.00 0.91
C ILE A 206 -7.60 -14.48 0.75
N ASN A 207 -7.28 -13.72 1.82
CA ASN A 207 -7.45 -12.27 1.83
C ASN A 207 -6.51 -11.57 0.85
N THR A 208 -5.24 -11.97 0.83
CA THR A 208 -4.24 -11.43 -0.11
C THR A 208 -4.69 -11.68 -1.55
N GLN A 209 -5.14 -12.89 -1.86
CA GLN A 209 -5.63 -13.24 -3.19
C GLN A 209 -6.87 -12.42 -3.57
N MET A 210 -7.86 -12.34 -2.66
CA MET A 210 -9.10 -11.59 -2.92
C MET A 210 -8.85 -10.11 -3.19
N ASN A 211 -7.90 -9.49 -2.50
CA ASN A 211 -7.55 -8.10 -2.74
C ASN A 211 -7.17 -7.85 -4.21
N TYR A 212 -6.57 -8.84 -4.87
CA TYR A 212 -6.03 -8.70 -6.24
C TYR A 212 -6.83 -9.43 -7.32
N TRP A 213 -7.90 -10.16 -6.99
CA TRP A 213 -8.72 -10.83 -7.99
C TRP A 213 -9.22 -9.91 -9.11
N PRO A 214 -9.66 -8.67 -8.84
CA PRO A 214 -10.13 -7.79 -9.91
C PRO A 214 -9.01 -7.06 -10.67
N ALA A 215 -7.75 -7.11 -10.22
CA ALA A 215 -6.70 -6.21 -10.68
C ALA A 215 -6.55 -6.15 -12.20
N GLU A 216 -6.46 -7.31 -12.86
CA GLU A 216 -6.32 -7.37 -14.31
C GLU A 216 -7.59 -6.90 -15.02
N GLN A 217 -8.77 -7.35 -14.57
CA GLN A 217 -10.06 -7.02 -15.18
C GLN A 217 -10.37 -5.53 -15.16
N ILE A 218 -9.88 -4.82 -14.14
CA ILE A 218 -10.12 -3.37 -13.99
C ILE A 218 -8.96 -2.51 -14.55
N GLY A 219 -8.04 -3.12 -15.33
CA GLY A 219 -6.92 -2.41 -15.96
C GLY A 219 -5.82 -1.97 -15.00
N MET A 220 -5.64 -2.68 -13.88
CA MET A 220 -4.65 -2.36 -12.84
C MET A 220 -3.57 -3.43 -12.68
N GLY A 221 -3.04 -3.95 -13.80
CA GLY A 221 -1.90 -4.88 -13.78
C GLY A 221 -0.68 -4.32 -13.03
N ASP A 222 -0.46 -3.00 -13.06
CA ASP A 222 0.60 -2.35 -12.27
C ASP A 222 0.44 -2.59 -10.75
N ALA A 223 -0.80 -2.57 -10.26
CA ALA A 223 -1.10 -2.91 -8.86
C ALA A 223 -0.88 -4.39 -8.57
N HIS A 224 -1.23 -5.27 -9.50
CA HIS A 224 -1.02 -6.70 -9.39
C HIS A 224 0.46 -7.06 -9.27
N MET A 225 1.32 -6.37 -10.01
CA MET A 225 2.77 -6.53 -9.92
C MET A 225 3.34 -6.21 -8.52
N ALA A 226 2.68 -5.38 -7.71
CA ALA A 226 3.10 -5.16 -6.32
C ALA A 226 2.99 -6.44 -5.48
N LEU A 227 1.92 -7.24 -5.69
CA LEU A 227 1.79 -8.54 -5.06
C LEU A 227 2.88 -9.51 -5.53
N MET A 228 3.11 -9.61 -6.84
CA MET A 228 4.08 -10.57 -7.39
C MET A 228 5.50 -10.28 -6.90
N ARG A 229 5.94 -9.02 -6.92
CA ARG A 229 7.24 -8.61 -6.36
C ARG A 229 7.38 -8.93 -4.88
N TYR A 230 6.30 -8.84 -4.11
CA TYR A 230 6.30 -9.23 -2.71
C TYR A 230 6.46 -10.74 -2.54
N VAL A 231 5.71 -11.55 -3.33
CA VAL A 231 5.82 -13.02 -3.33
C VAL A 231 7.24 -13.46 -3.71
N GLU A 232 7.86 -12.84 -4.71
CA GLU A 232 9.25 -13.12 -5.09
C GLU A 232 10.23 -12.87 -3.94
N ARG A 233 10.03 -11.83 -3.14
CA ARG A 233 10.82 -11.57 -1.93
C ARG A 233 10.68 -12.66 -0.88
N MET A 234 9.54 -13.35 -0.81
CA MET A 234 9.33 -14.49 0.08
C MET A 234 10.05 -15.77 -0.38
N VAL A 235 10.34 -15.92 -1.67
CA VAL A 235 10.89 -17.16 -2.24
C VAL A 235 12.12 -17.70 -1.49
N PRO A 236 13.12 -16.89 -1.11
CA PRO A 236 14.28 -17.41 -0.36
C PRO A 236 13.88 -18.01 1.00
N SER A 237 13.01 -17.35 1.73
CA SER A 237 12.48 -17.85 3.01
C SER A 237 11.61 -19.09 2.80
N ALA A 238 10.77 -19.10 1.78
CA ALA A 238 9.88 -20.21 1.43
C ALA A 238 10.64 -21.49 1.05
N ARG A 239 11.75 -21.37 0.32
CA ARG A 239 12.66 -22.51 0.03
C ARG A 239 13.28 -23.06 1.30
N LEU A 240 13.71 -22.19 2.21
CA LEU A 240 14.29 -22.60 3.48
C LEU A 240 13.27 -23.36 4.33
N THR A 241 12.04 -22.89 4.37
CA THR A 241 10.92 -23.51 5.08
C THR A 241 10.56 -24.86 4.48
N ALA A 242 10.42 -24.97 3.15
CA ALA A 242 10.19 -26.24 2.45
C ALA A 242 11.26 -27.28 2.83
N LYS A 243 12.53 -26.88 2.77
CA LYS A 243 13.64 -27.77 3.07
C LYS A 243 13.72 -28.17 4.56
N ARG A 244 13.52 -27.22 5.48
CA ARG A 244 13.74 -27.47 6.92
C ARG A 244 12.58 -28.17 7.62
N LEU A 245 11.35 -27.82 7.26
CA LEU A 245 10.16 -28.38 7.88
C LEU A 245 9.64 -29.64 7.19
N TYR A 246 9.76 -29.70 5.87
CA TYR A 246 9.18 -30.78 5.06
C TYR A 246 10.22 -31.69 4.39
N GLY A 247 11.48 -31.27 4.34
CA GLY A 247 12.51 -32.00 3.58
C GLY A 247 12.32 -31.94 2.06
N CYS A 248 11.45 -31.07 1.57
CA CYS A 248 11.06 -30.95 0.17
C CYS A 248 11.90 -29.91 -0.58
N ARG A 249 11.96 -30.06 -1.90
CA ARG A 249 12.44 -29.02 -2.83
C ARG A 249 11.41 -27.89 -2.92
N GLY A 250 11.69 -26.90 -3.75
CA GLY A 250 10.77 -25.84 -4.11
C GLY A 250 10.41 -24.90 -2.96
N VAL A 251 9.20 -24.36 -3.00
CA VAL A 251 8.71 -23.35 -2.06
C VAL A 251 7.42 -23.78 -1.38
N VAL A 252 7.28 -23.42 -0.10
CA VAL A 252 6.02 -23.51 0.65
C VAL A 252 5.77 -22.18 1.36
N MET A 253 4.55 -21.66 1.26
CA MET A 253 4.13 -20.43 1.91
C MET A 253 2.94 -20.74 2.82
N PRO A 254 2.95 -20.19 4.05
CA PRO A 254 1.90 -20.45 5.05
C PRO A 254 0.63 -19.66 4.74
N TYR A 255 -0.34 -19.73 5.65
CA TYR A 255 -1.58 -18.96 5.56
C TYR A 255 -1.38 -17.45 5.82
N SER A 256 -0.31 -17.05 6.51
CA SER A 256 0.02 -15.66 6.79
C SER A 256 1.51 -15.39 6.79
N ASP A 257 1.87 -14.19 6.42
CA ASP A 257 3.22 -13.67 6.45
C ASP A 257 3.23 -12.18 6.85
N ASP A 258 4.38 -11.54 6.74
CA ASP A 258 4.59 -10.18 7.27
C ASP A 258 5.41 -9.29 6.34
N LEU A 259 5.61 -8.04 6.74
CA LEU A 259 6.41 -7.04 6.00
C LEU A 259 7.83 -7.52 5.64
N TRP A 260 8.36 -8.48 6.38
CA TRP A 260 9.71 -9.03 6.20
C TRP A 260 9.76 -10.16 5.16
N ALA A 261 8.63 -10.48 4.55
CA ALA A 261 8.48 -11.57 3.58
C ALA A 261 8.98 -12.92 4.15
N ARG A 262 8.64 -13.21 5.40
CA ARG A 262 9.00 -14.46 6.08
C ARG A 262 7.96 -15.53 5.80
N SER A 263 8.38 -16.59 5.17
CA SER A 263 7.56 -17.80 5.02
C SER A 263 7.79 -18.74 6.19
N THR A 264 7.21 -18.41 7.35
CA THR A 264 7.29 -19.23 8.57
C THR A 264 5.91 -19.61 9.06
N PHE A 265 5.74 -20.87 9.42
CA PHE A 265 4.47 -21.35 9.96
C PHE A 265 4.26 -20.82 11.37
N GLY A 266 3.07 -20.29 11.65
CA GLY A 266 2.65 -19.85 12.97
C GLY A 266 2.40 -21.02 13.92
N ALA A 267 2.21 -20.70 15.19
CA ALA A 267 1.88 -21.70 16.21
C ALA A 267 0.42 -22.20 16.06
N GLY A 268 0.20 -23.49 16.34
CA GLY A 268 -1.12 -24.12 16.33
C GLY A 268 -1.53 -24.75 15.00
N GLY A 269 -2.73 -25.32 14.97
CA GLY A 269 -3.25 -26.07 13.82
C GLY A 269 -3.45 -25.27 12.53
N TRP A 270 -3.58 -23.95 12.63
CA TRP A 270 -3.68 -23.04 11.49
C TRP A 270 -2.37 -22.94 10.69
N GLY A 271 -1.24 -23.14 11.35
CA GLY A 271 0.08 -22.94 10.75
C GLY A 271 0.53 -24.01 9.77
N ILE A 272 -0.18 -25.13 9.63
CA ILE A 272 0.27 -26.25 8.79
C ILE A 272 -0.37 -26.28 7.38
N TRP A 273 -1.17 -25.31 7.03
CA TRP A 273 -1.73 -25.21 5.69
C TRP A 273 -0.66 -24.84 4.65
N VAL A 274 -0.58 -25.64 3.58
CA VAL A 274 0.47 -25.53 2.55
C VAL A 274 -0.02 -24.89 1.26
N GLY A 275 -1.25 -24.36 1.25
CA GLY A 275 -1.94 -23.88 0.06
C GLY A 275 -1.57 -22.45 -0.37
N GLY A 276 -0.77 -21.68 0.41
CA GLY A 276 -0.45 -20.30 0.09
C GLY A 276 0.28 -20.14 -1.25
N ALA A 277 1.39 -20.86 -1.42
CA ALA A 277 2.18 -20.77 -2.65
C ALA A 277 1.42 -21.16 -3.92
N PRO A 278 0.68 -22.29 -4.00
CA PRO A 278 -0.05 -22.63 -5.21
C PRO A 278 -1.20 -21.64 -5.51
N TRP A 279 -1.85 -21.08 -4.50
CA TRP A 279 -2.90 -20.09 -4.74
C TRP A 279 -2.32 -18.74 -5.20
N LEU A 280 -1.17 -18.32 -4.67
CA LEU A 280 -0.44 -17.15 -5.16
C LEU A 280 0.10 -17.36 -6.58
N ALA A 281 0.49 -18.59 -6.95
CA ALA A 281 0.95 -18.92 -8.29
C ALA A 281 -0.11 -18.68 -9.38
N GLU A 282 -1.40 -18.77 -9.04
CA GLU A 282 -2.49 -18.42 -9.96
C GLU A 282 -2.41 -16.95 -10.40
N HIS A 283 -2.03 -16.04 -9.51
CA HIS A 283 -1.86 -14.62 -9.82
C HIS A 283 -0.77 -14.38 -10.87
N PHE A 284 0.36 -15.10 -10.78
CA PHE A 284 1.43 -15.02 -11.76
C PHE A 284 0.96 -15.47 -13.14
N TYR A 285 0.24 -16.59 -13.20
CA TYR A 285 -0.25 -17.09 -14.48
C TYR A 285 -1.35 -16.18 -15.07
N ARG A 286 -2.24 -15.64 -14.24
CA ARG A 286 -3.28 -14.71 -14.67
C ARG A 286 -2.72 -13.43 -15.26
N HIS A 287 -1.68 -12.86 -14.70
CA HIS A 287 -1.04 -11.69 -15.29
C HIS A 287 -0.58 -11.97 -16.72
N TYR A 288 0.05 -13.14 -16.94
CA TYR A 288 0.41 -13.57 -18.29
C TYR A 288 -0.83 -13.74 -19.21
N GLU A 289 -1.90 -14.36 -18.72
CA GLU A 289 -3.14 -14.55 -19.52
C GLU A 289 -3.73 -13.21 -20.01
N TYR A 290 -3.64 -12.16 -19.20
CA TYR A 290 -4.17 -10.84 -19.56
C TYR A 290 -3.22 -9.99 -20.41
N THR A 291 -1.92 -10.13 -20.20
CA THR A 291 -0.90 -9.31 -20.89
C THR A 291 -0.35 -9.96 -22.15
N GLY A 292 -0.31 -11.29 -22.20
CA GLY A 292 0.42 -12.04 -23.23
C GLY A 292 1.93 -11.83 -23.21
N ASP A 293 2.49 -11.33 -22.08
CA ASP A 293 3.92 -11.04 -21.96
C ASP A 293 4.72 -12.36 -21.77
N GLU A 294 5.28 -12.82 -22.88
CA GLU A 294 6.11 -14.04 -22.88
C GLU A 294 7.45 -13.87 -22.12
N ALA A 295 7.97 -12.65 -22.04
CA ALA A 295 9.19 -12.39 -21.27
C ALA A 295 8.90 -12.56 -19.77
N TYR A 296 7.83 -11.92 -19.29
CA TYR A 296 7.36 -12.10 -17.92
C TYR A 296 7.06 -13.58 -17.60
N LEU A 297 6.34 -14.29 -18.48
CA LEU A 297 6.06 -15.71 -18.27
C LEU A 297 7.36 -16.50 -18.07
N LYS A 298 8.35 -16.28 -18.93
CA LYS A 298 9.61 -17.01 -18.93
C LYS A 298 10.53 -16.67 -17.75
N GLU A 299 10.59 -15.39 -17.40
CA GLU A 299 11.60 -14.86 -16.48
C GLU A 299 11.10 -14.80 -15.03
N GLU A 300 9.79 -14.60 -14.82
CA GLU A 300 9.17 -14.43 -13.49
C GLU A 300 8.16 -15.55 -13.18
N ALA A 301 7.07 -15.67 -13.95
CA ALA A 301 5.99 -16.58 -13.62
C ALA A 301 6.39 -18.05 -13.65
N TYR A 302 6.96 -18.53 -14.74
CA TYR A 302 7.33 -19.96 -14.89
C TYR A 302 8.35 -20.43 -13.86
N PRO A 303 9.42 -19.69 -13.52
CA PRO A 303 10.31 -20.06 -12.43
C PRO A 303 9.59 -20.26 -11.09
N PHE A 304 8.67 -19.37 -10.73
CA PHE A 304 7.90 -19.48 -9.49
C PHE A 304 6.94 -20.69 -9.51
N LEU A 305 6.16 -20.87 -10.59
CA LEU A 305 5.29 -22.03 -10.75
C LEU A 305 6.04 -23.35 -10.64
N ARG A 306 7.24 -23.43 -11.23
CA ARG A 306 8.10 -24.61 -11.16
C ARG A 306 8.57 -24.92 -9.73
N GLU A 307 8.89 -23.89 -8.94
CA GLU A 307 9.24 -24.06 -7.53
C GLU A 307 8.05 -24.59 -6.71
N VAL A 308 6.86 -24.08 -6.97
CA VAL A 308 5.63 -24.57 -6.33
C VAL A 308 5.39 -26.05 -6.69
N CYS A 309 5.47 -26.40 -7.97
CA CYS A 309 5.32 -27.79 -8.40
C CYS A 309 6.37 -28.72 -7.76
N ALA A 310 7.62 -28.28 -7.68
CA ALA A 310 8.70 -29.07 -7.09
C ALA A 310 8.44 -29.40 -5.61
N PHE A 311 7.80 -28.50 -4.86
CA PHE A 311 7.39 -28.79 -3.48
C PHE A 311 6.36 -29.90 -3.43
N PHE A 312 5.30 -29.84 -4.25
CA PHE A 312 4.22 -30.83 -4.23
C PHE A 312 4.65 -32.18 -4.81
N GLU A 313 5.61 -32.21 -5.75
CA GLU A 313 6.22 -33.45 -6.22
C GLU A 313 6.89 -34.25 -5.08
N ASP A 314 7.51 -33.55 -4.12
CA ASP A 314 8.16 -34.18 -2.98
C ASP A 314 7.22 -34.38 -1.79
N TYR A 315 6.19 -33.53 -1.64
CA TYR A 315 5.29 -33.51 -0.49
C TYR A 315 4.18 -34.55 -0.58
N LEU A 316 3.62 -34.75 -1.77
CA LEU A 316 2.51 -35.67 -1.99
C LEU A 316 2.98 -37.11 -1.97
N VAL A 317 2.26 -37.95 -1.23
CA VAL A 317 2.58 -39.38 -1.08
C VAL A 317 1.46 -40.20 -1.72
N GLU A 318 1.84 -41.23 -2.49
CA GLU A 318 0.89 -42.16 -3.08
C GLU A 318 0.28 -43.09 -2.00
N ASP A 319 -1.05 -43.21 -1.99
CA ASP A 319 -1.82 -43.98 -1.01
C ASP A 319 -1.85 -45.51 -1.29
N GLY A 320 -1.09 -45.99 -2.27
CA GLY A 320 -1.08 -47.38 -2.72
C GLY A 320 -2.29 -47.77 -3.59
N LYS A 321 -3.18 -46.81 -3.91
CA LYS A 321 -4.31 -46.96 -4.83
C LYS A 321 -4.16 -46.09 -6.08
N GLY A 322 -3.03 -45.43 -6.24
CA GLY A 322 -2.73 -44.53 -7.34
C GLY A 322 -3.26 -43.09 -7.11
N THR A 323 -3.62 -42.73 -5.89
CA THR A 323 -4.02 -41.37 -5.51
C THR A 323 -2.92 -40.71 -4.71
N LEU A 324 -2.55 -39.51 -5.07
CA LEU A 324 -1.64 -38.67 -4.28
C LEU A 324 -2.40 -37.97 -3.16
N GLN A 325 -1.88 -37.99 -1.96
CA GLN A 325 -2.42 -37.37 -0.75
C GLN A 325 -1.39 -36.46 -0.10
#